data_6ef44827e96a792f5097677622c25f47
#
_entry.id   6ef44827e96a792f5097677622c25f47
#
_cell.length_a   1.000
_cell.length_b   1.000
_cell.length_c   1.000
_cell.angle_alpha   90.00
_cell.angle_beta   90.00
_cell.angle_gamma   90.00
#
_symmetry.space_group_name_H-M   'P 1'
#
loop_
_entity.id
_entity.type
_entity.pdbx_description
1 polymer ?
#
loop_
_entity_poly.entity_id
_entity_poly.type
_entity_poly.pdbx_seq_one_letter_code
_entity_poly.pdbx_strand_id
1 'polypeptide(L)'
;DASKSRGLGDVYKRQDVDNENVNIYITGGSQGADYINENLPKALSKLTNINVKHQCGKNNITKVRELYKKYGLSAEIYDFYKNPAEQILWSDFVISRAGALSLSEISSLQRGALMIPLPTAIDNHQFENAKSIVELGMGEIHLQNDSIEKLIRKIENIISNQSYVNWKKQRNKDHKYAAKVITENIYKFLNRNEKV
;
A
#
# COMPACT_ATOMS: atom_id res chain seq x y z
N ASP A 1 -24.66 34.50 3.02
CA ASP A 1 -23.88 33.66 2.11
C ASP A 1 -23.06 32.67 2.90
N ALA A 2 -23.61 31.45 3.04
CA ALA A 2 -22.95 30.39 3.71
C ALA A 2 -22.02 29.69 2.69
N SER A 3 -20.71 29.95 2.77
CA SER A 3 -19.69 29.19 2.05
C SER A 3 -19.62 27.77 2.65
N LYS A 4 -20.30 26.83 2.01
CA LYS A 4 -20.13 25.40 2.31
C LYS A 4 -18.71 24.99 1.97
N SER A 5 -17.88 24.70 2.97
CA SER A 5 -16.62 23.99 2.81
C SER A 5 -16.94 22.59 2.25
N ARG A 6 -16.70 22.38 0.96
CA ARG A 6 -16.77 21.06 0.36
C ARG A 6 -15.61 20.23 0.93
N GLY A 7 -15.94 19.24 1.72
CA GLY A 7 -14.94 18.31 2.25
C GLY A 7 -14.24 17.56 1.12
N LEU A 8 -12.94 17.29 1.29
CA LEU A 8 -12.10 16.52 0.35
C LEU A 8 -12.71 15.16 -0.05
N GLY A 9 -13.69 14.66 0.69
CA GLY A 9 -14.38 13.40 0.40
C GLY A 9 -15.31 13.41 -0.80
N ASP A 10 -15.77 14.59 -1.26
CA ASP A 10 -16.76 14.68 -2.37
C ASP A 10 -16.10 14.76 -3.76
N VAL A 11 -14.79 14.97 -3.85
CA VAL A 11 -14.09 15.17 -5.13
C VAL A 11 -13.72 13.84 -5.82
N TYR A 12 -13.73 12.72 -5.09
CA TYR A 12 -13.27 11.42 -5.59
C TYR A 12 -14.34 10.33 -5.54
N LYS A 13 -15.60 10.65 -5.80
CA LYS A 13 -16.54 9.60 -6.21
C LYS A 13 -16.11 9.10 -7.58
N ARG A 14 -15.35 8.01 -7.59
CA ARG A 14 -15.10 7.22 -8.79
C ARG A 14 -16.48 6.83 -9.32
N GLN A 15 -16.83 7.26 -10.53
CA GLN A 15 -17.90 6.63 -11.27
C GLN A 15 -17.54 5.16 -11.36
N ASP A 16 -18.41 4.27 -10.88
CA ASP A 16 -18.33 2.83 -11.14
C ASP A 16 -18.49 2.63 -12.65
N VAL A 17 -17.39 2.84 -13.38
CA VAL A 17 -17.22 2.29 -14.71
C VAL A 17 -16.91 0.83 -14.46
N ASP A 18 -17.63 -0.08 -15.08
CA ASP A 18 -17.32 -1.51 -15.18
C ASP A 18 -15.88 -1.67 -15.71
N ASN A 19 -14.91 -1.50 -14.86
CA ASN A 19 -13.51 -1.70 -15.17
C ASN A 19 -13.26 -3.19 -14.91
N GLU A 20 -13.27 -3.98 -15.96
CA GLU A 20 -12.90 -5.40 -15.91
C GLU A 20 -11.49 -5.62 -15.35
N ASN A 21 -10.66 -4.57 -15.28
CA ASN A 21 -9.27 -4.64 -14.84
C ASN A 21 -9.06 -4.21 -13.38
N VAL A 22 -8.31 -5.01 -12.64
CA VAL A 22 -7.86 -4.69 -11.28
C VAL A 22 -6.65 -3.76 -11.32
N ASN A 23 -6.72 -2.64 -10.64
CA ASN A 23 -5.65 -1.64 -10.59
C ASN A 23 -4.71 -1.91 -9.42
N ILE A 24 -3.45 -2.12 -9.70
CA ILE A 24 -2.42 -2.47 -8.71
C ILE A 24 -1.36 -1.36 -8.66
N TYR A 25 -1.19 -0.74 -7.51
CA TYR A 25 -0.06 0.15 -7.26
C TYR A 25 1.04 -0.60 -6.52
N ILE A 26 2.27 -0.52 -7.05
CA ILE A 26 3.44 -1.19 -6.49
C ILE A 26 4.45 -0.15 -6.03
N THR A 27 4.97 -0.28 -4.81
CA THR A 27 6.00 0.62 -4.29
C THR A 27 6.95 -0.05 -3.33
N GLY A 28 8.24 0.16 -3.53
CA GLY A 28 9.29 -0.19 -2.57
C GLY A 28 9.66 0.95 -1.61
N GLY A 29 8.86 2.05 -1.60
CA GLY A 29 9.22 3.30 -0.97
C GLY A 29 10.09 4.18 -1.87
N SER A 30 10.62 5.30 -1.34
CA SER A 30 11.39 6.29 -2.12
C SER A 30 12.67 5.75 -2.73
N GLN A 31 13.31 4.79 -2.09
CA GLN A 31 14.56 4.16 -2.55
C GLN A 31 14.29 2.99 -3.51
N GLY A 32 13.04 2.52 -3.59
CA GLY A 32 12.71 1.27 -4.25
C GLY A 32 13.04 0.04 -3.39
N ALA A 33 12.80 -1.15 -3.93
CA ALA A 33 13.11 -2.41 -3.28
C ALA A 33 13.46 -3.46 -4.34
N ASP A 34 14.70 -3.91 -4.36
CA ASP A 34 15.21 -4.83 -5.41
C ASP A 34 14.33 -6.08 -5.54
N TYR A 35 13.98 -6.70 -4.42
CA TYR A 35 13.09 -7.87 -4.45
C TYR A 35 11.76 -7.59 -5.15
N ILE A 36 11.12 -6.47 -4.85
CA ILE A 36 9.85 -6.04 -5.47
C ILE A 36 10.08 -5.79 -6.96
N ASN A 37 11.10 -5.00 -7.30
CA ASN A 37 11.44 -4.62 -8.65
C ASN A 37 11.74 -5.83 -9.56
N GLU A 38 12.39 -6.87 -9.02
CA GLU A 38 12.83 -8.05 -9.78
C GLU A 38 11.73 -9.13 -9.89
N ASN A 39 10.93 -9.31 -8.85
CA ASN A 39 10.00 -10.44 -8.77
C ASN A 39 8.57 -10.09 -9.22
N LEU A 40 8.10 -8.87 -9.01
CA LEU A 40 6.71 -8.49 -9.34
C LEU A 40 6.43 -8.54 -10.85
N PRO A 41 7.34 -8.09 -11.76
CA PRO A 41 7.08 -8.23 -13.20
C PRO A 41 6.83 -9.68 -13.62
N LYS A 42 7.61 -10.63 -13.06
CA LYS A 42 7.40 -12.06 -13.30
C LYS A 42 6.11 -12.58 -12.65
N ALA A 43 5.84 -12.19 -11.41
CA ALA A 43 4.66 -12.67 -10.67
C ALA A 43 3.35 -12.23 -11.33
N LEU A 44 3.32 -11.01 -11.86
CA LEU A 44 2.13 -10.43 -12.48
C LEU A 44 1.93 -10.85 -13.93
N SER A 45 2.96 -11.35 -14.60
CA SER A 45 2.89 -11.69 -16.05
C SER A 45 1.92 -12.82 -16.38
N LYS A 46 1.48 -13.59 -15.39
CA LYS A 46 0.50 -14.65 -15.56
C LYS A 46 -0.95 -14.19 -15.40
N LEU A 47 -1.13 -12.95 -14.99
CA LEU A 47 -2.43 -12.36 -14.72
C LEU A 47 -2.94 -11.62 -15.95
N THR A 48 -4.23 -11.73 -16.20
CA THR A 48 -4.98 -10.94 -17.17
C THR A 48 -5.83 -9.91 -16.44
N ASN A 49 -6.32 -8.92 -17.15
CA ASN A 49 -7.24 -7.91 -16.62
C ASN A 49 -6.68 -7.14 -15.41
N ILE A 50 -5.42 -6.72 -15.50
CA ILE A 50 -4.77 -5.87 -14.51
C ILE A 50 -4.18 -4.61 -15.15
N ASN A 51 -4.23 -3.51 -14.42
CA ASN A 51 -3.49 -2.30 -14.71
C ASN A 51 -2.44 -2.09 -13.61
N VAL A 52 -1.21 -1.83 -13.98
CA VAL A 52 -0.09 -1.75 -13.05
C VAL A 52 0.56 -0.38 -13.10
N LYS A 53 0.73 0.25 -11.94
CA LYS A 53 1.63 1.38 -11.72
C LYS A 53 2.73 0.96 -10.75
N HIS A 54 3.99 1.11 -11.15
CA HIS A 54 5.13 0.68 -10.36
C HIS A 54 6.09 1.83 -10.07
N GLN A 55 6.18 2.22 -8.81
CA GLN A 55 7.23 3.12 -8.31
C GLN A 55 8.45 2.29 -7.93
N CYS A 56 9.46 2.29 -8.78
CA CYS A 56 10.62 1.41 -8.65
C CYS A 56 11.79 2.00 -7.86
N GLY A 57 11.71 3.28 -7.50
CA GLY A 57 12.81 4.00 -6.87
C GLY A 57 13.83 4.54 -7.86
N LYS A 58 14.67 5.46 -7.36
CA LYS A 58 15.66 6.18 -8.17
C LYS A 58 16.61 5.22 -8.89
N ASN A 59 16.92 5.53 -10.15
CA ASN A 59 17.85 4.77 -11.01
C ASN A 59 17.40 3.35 -11.43
N ASN A 60 16.18 2.94 -11.11
CA ASN A 60 15.68 1.58 -11.42
C ASN A 60 14.77 1.50 -12.65
N ILE A 61 14.33 2.64 -13.23
CA ILE A 61 13.33 2.68 -14.30
C ILE A 61 13.71 1.79 -15.49
N THR A 62 14.93 1.91 -15.99
CA THR A 62 15.38 1.15 -17.18
C THR A 62 15.33 -0.35 -16.91
N LYS A 63 15.92 -0.79 -15.80
CA LYS A 63 15.95 -2.20 -15.39
C LYS A 63 14.54 -2.77 -15.22
N VAL A 64 13.66 -2.04 -14.52
CA VAL A 64 12.29 -2.51 -14.26
C VAL A 64 11.46 -2.55 -15.54
N ARG A 65 11.61 -1.54 -16.42
CA ARG A 65 10.95 -1.52 -17.73
C ARG A 65 11.34 -2.70 -18.61
N GLU A 66 12.63 -3.06 -18.63
CA GLU A 66 13.12 -4.23 -19.34
C GLU A 66 12.53 -5.54 -18.80
N LEU A 67 12.38 -5.66 -17.48
CA LEU A 67 11.74 -6.81 -16.85
C LEU A 67 10.26 -6.94 -17.25
N TYR A 68 9.49 -5.86 -17.21
CA TYR A 68 8.10 -5.87 -17.66
C TYR A 68 8.00 -6.26 -19.14
N LYS A 69 8.86 -5.68 -20.00
CA LYS A 69 8.94 -6.04 -21.42
C LYS A 69 9.31 -7.52 -21.62
N LYS A 70 10.30 -8.02 -20.88
CA LYS A 70 10.73 -9.44 -20.92
C LYS A 70 9.59 -10.40 -20.62
N TYR A 71 8.72 -10.04 -19.68
CA TYR A 71 7.59 -10.87 -19.28
C TYR A 71 6.27 -10.55 -20.02
N GLY A 72 6.31 -9.66 -21.01
CA GLY A 72 5.15 -9.35 -21.86
C GLY A 72 4.01 -8.62 -21.16
N LEU A 73 4.30 -7.92 -20.05
CA LEU A 73 3.30 -7.16 -19.29
C LEU A 73 3.50 -5.66 -19.47
N SER A 74 2.40 -4.94 -19.76
CA SER A 74 2.40 -3.48 -19.79
C SER A 74 2.24 -2.91 -18.37
N ALA A 75 3.06 -1.92 -18.02
CA ALA A 75 2.97 -1.20 -16.75
C ALA A 75 3.42 0.25 -16.91
N GLU A 76 2.83 1.15 -16.13
CA GLU A 76 3.33 2.50 -15.94
C GLU A 76 4.44 2.48 -14.88
N ILE A 77 5.67 2.87 -15.27
CA ILE A 77 6.85 2.76 -14.41
C ILE A 77 7.42 4.13 -14.14
N TYR A 78 7.58 4.47 -12.86
CA TYR A 78 8.13 5.72 -12.37
C TYR A 78 9.23 5.48 -11.33
N ASP A 79 10.18 6.39 -11.25
CA ASP A 79 11.16 6.41 -10.16
C ASP A 79 10.49 6.85 -8.85
N PHE A 80 9.70 7.90 -8.91
CA PHE A 80 9.00 8.47 -7.76
C PHE A 80 7.74 9.21 -8.18
N TYR A 81 6.65 9.02 -7.45
CA TYR A 81 5.44 9.82 -7.58
C TYR A 81 5.44 10.97 -6.56
N LYS A 82 5.24 12.20 -7.02
CA LYS A 82 5.16 13.37 -6.15
C LYS A 82 3.97 13.32 -5.18
N ASN A 83 2.89 12.66 -5.61
CA ASN A 83 1.69 12.48 -4.81
C ASN A 83 1.34 10.98 -4.75
N PRO A 84 1.92 10.21 -3.82
CA PRO A 84 1.61 8.79 -3.68
C PRO A 84 0.16 8.53 -3.31
N ALA A 85 -0.52 9.45 -2.61
CA ALA A 85 -1.93 9.32 -2.24
C ALA A 85 -2.85 9.16 -3.47
N GLU A 86 -2.57 9.85 -4.57
CA GLU A 86 -3.33 9.69 -5.82
C GLU A 86 -3.18 8.27 -6.39
N GLN A 87 -1.99 7.70 -6.29
CA GLN A 87 -1.73 6.35 -6.80
C GLN A 87 -2.40 5.29 -5.91
N ILE A 88 -2.38 5.49 -4.59
CA ILE A 88 -3.10 4.65 -3.64
C ILE A 88 -4.61 4.73 -3.91
N LEU A 89 -5.19 5.91 -4.09
CA LEU A 89 -6.60 6.08 -4.40
C LEU A 89 -7.00 5.49 -5.76
N TRP A 90 -6.13 5.56 -6.76
CA TRP A 90 -6.34 4.95 -8.07
C TRP A 90 -6.37 3.43 -7.98
N SER A 91 -5.59 2.82 -7.10
CA SER A 91 -5.45 1.37 -7.00
C SER A 91 -6.63 0.70 -6.31
N ASP A 92 -6.85 -0.56 -6.63
CA ASP A 92 -7.75 -1.45 -5.89
C ASP A 92 -7.04 -1.99 -4.65
N PHE A 93 -5.77 -2.32 -4.77
CA PHE A 93 -4.89 -2.64 -3.65
C PHE A 93 -3.44 -2.26 -3.97
N VAL A 94 -2.62 -2.23 -2.93
CA VAL A 94 -1.20 -1.87 -3.02
C VAL A 94 -0.33 -3.10 -2.77
N ILE A 95 0.81 -3.20 -3.46
CA ILE A 95 1.88 -4.13 -3.11
C ILE A 95 3.07 -3.29 -2.64
N SER A 96 3.52 -3.47 -1.39
CA SER A 96 4.55 -2.59 -0.83
C SER A 96 5.46 -3.25 0.21
N ARG A 97 6.55 -2.56 0.57
CA ARG A 97 7.22 -2.78 1.85
C ARG A 97 6.30 -2.38 3.00
N ALA A 98 6.59 -2.87 4.20
CA ALA A 98 5.78 -2.62 5.39
C ALA A 98 6.35 -1.51 6.28
N GLY A 99 6.75 -0.40 5.66
CA GLY A 99 7.14 0.80 6.40
C GLY A 99 5.94 1.47 7.07
N ALA A 100 6.09 1.91 8.33
CA ALA A 100 4.99 2.45 9.13
C ALA A 100 4.25 3.61 8.45
N LEU A 101 4.97 4.58 7.86
CA LEU A 101 4.37 5.72 7.16
C LEU A 101 3.56 5.28 5.94
N SER A 102 4.11 4.38 5.12
CA SER A 102 3.42 3.89 3.93
C SER A 102 2.15 3.12 4.28
N LEU A 103 2.20 2.25 5.30
CA LEU A 103 1.03 1.50 5.74
C LEU A 103 -0.03 2.40 6.38
N SER A 104 0.39 3.41 7.13
CA SER A 104 -0.51 4.43 7.68
C SER A 104 -1.23 5.19 6.56
N GLU A 105 -0.53 5.60 5.52
CA GLU A 105 -1.10 6.30 4.36
C GLU A 105 -2.08 5.39 3.60
N ILE A 106 -1.69 4.15 3.29
CA ILE A 106 -2.53 3.18 2.59
C ILE A 106 -3.82 2.92 3.37
N SER A 107 -3.73 2.64 4.67
CA SER A 107 -4.89 2.34 5.52
C SER A 107 -5.80 3.55 5.73
N SER A 108 -5.23 4.76 5.86
CA SER A 108 -5.99 6.01 5.99
C SER A 108 -6.83 6.33 4.74
N LEU A 109 -6.34 5.92 3.56
CA LEU A 109 -7.04 6.04 2.28
C LEU A 109 -7.97 4.86 2.00
N GLN A 110 -8.22 4.01 3.00
CA GLN A 110 -9.10 2.84 2.90
C GLN A 110 -8.69 1.89 1.76
N ARG A 111 -7.39 1.62 1.64
CA ARG A 111 -6.85 0.59 0.76
C ARG A 111 -6.17 -0.48 1.58
N GLY A 112 -6.24 -1.70 1.08
CA GLY A 112 -5.47 -2.80 1.64
C GLY A 112 -4.18 -3.04 0.88
N ALA A 113 -3.30 -3.86 1.47
CA ALA A 113 -2.01 -4.15 0.87
C ALA A 113 -1.61 -5.62 0.94
N LEU A 114 -0.93 -6.09 -0.11
CA LEU A 114 -0.03 -7.22 -0.01
C LEU A 114 1.35 -6.69 0.41
N MET A 115 1.71 -6.97 1.65
CA MET A 115 2.92 -6.44 2.26
C MET A 115 4.09 -7.42 2.14
N ILE A 116 5.25 -6.91 1.75
CA ILE A 116 6.50 -7.67 1.63
C ILE A 116 7.51 -7.05 2.59
N PRO A 117 7.52 -7.43 3.89
CA PRO A 117 8.44 -6.89 4.87
C PRO A 117 9.90 -7.09 4.48
N LEU A 118 10.76 -6.12 4.81
CA LEU A 118 12.19 -6.24 4.64
C LEU A 118 12.76 -7.18 5.73
N PRO A 119 13.40 -8.32 5.37
CA PRO A 119 13.88 -9.30 6.37
C PRO A 119 14.95 -8.76 7.31
N THR A 120 15.73 -7.77 6.86
CA THR A 120 16.84 -7.17 7.61
C THR A 120 16.42 -5.90 8.37
N ALA A 121 15.12 -5.65 8.51
CA ALA A 121 14.63 -4.51 9.28
C ALA A 121 15.00 -4.70 10.76
N ILE A 122 15.56 -3.62 11.37
CA ILE A 122 15.94 -3.60 12.77
C ILE A 122 14.74 -4.04 13.62
N ASP A 123 14.97 -4.91 14.62
CA ASP A 123 13.93 -5.44 15.52
C ASP A 123 12.68 -5.99 14.80
N ASN A 124 12.84 -6.41 13.54
CA ASN A 124 11.76 -6.97 12.72
C ASN A 124 10.52 -6.04 12.58
N HIS A 125 10.72 -4.72 12.78
CA HIS A 125 9.61 -3.76 12.87
C HIS A 125 8.69 -3.76 11.63
N GLN A 126 9.22 -4.05 10.42
CA GLN A 126 8.36 -4.12 9.23
C GLN A 126 7.39 -5.31 9.28
N PHE A 127 7.82 -6.45 9.82
CA PHE A 127 6.92 -7.58 9.98
C PHE A 127 5.81 -7.29 11.01
N GLU A 128 6.14 -6.67 12.13
CA GLU A 128 5.15 -6.29 13.14
C GLU A 128 4.16 -5.24 12.60
N ASN A 129 4.63 -4.26 11.84
CA ASN A 129 3.76 -3.31 11.14
C ASN A 129 2.79 -4.03 10.18
N ALA A 130 3.31 -4.97 9.39
CA ALA A 130 2.48 -5.75 8.46
C ALA A 130 1.44 -6.60 9.20
N LYS A 131 1.83 -7.23 10.31
CA LYS A 131 0.94 -8.01 11.15
C LYS A 131 -0.22 -7.18 11.69
N SER A 132 0.05 -5.97 12.17
CA SER A 132 -1.00 -5.05 12.63
C SER A 132 -2.03 -4.73 11.53
N ILE A 133 -1.62 -4.56 10.28
CA ILE A 133 -2.53 -4.34 9.15
C ILE A 133 -3.35 -5.59 8.82
N VAL A 134 -2.75 -6.78 8.95
CA VAL A 134 -3.49 -8.05 8.79
C VAL A 134 -4.54 -8.22 9.88
N GLU A 135 -4.21 -7.89 11.14
CA GLU A 135 -5.15 -7.93 12.28
C GLU A 135 -6.34 -6.97 12.09
N LEU A 136 -6.13 -5.85 11.39
CA LEU A 136 -7.21 -4.94 10.97
C LEU A 136 -8.04 -5.49 9.79
N GLY A 137 -7.69 -6.63 9.23
CA GLY A 137 -8.35 -7.20 8.04
C GLY A 137 -8.11 -6.38 6.77
N MET A 138 -6.98 -5.66 6.68
CA MET A 138 -6.67 -4.75 5.57
C MET A 138 -5.51 -5.22 4.69
N GLY A 139 -5.13 -6.49 4.74
CA GLY A 139 -4.06 -6.97 3.86
C GLY A 139 -3.56 -8.37 4.18
N GLU A 140 -2.55 -8.77 3.43
CA GLU A 140 -1.83 -10.03 3.57
C GLU A 140 -0.31 -9.82 3.58
N ILE A 141 0.43 -10.78 4.12
CA ILE A 141 1.89 -10.76 4.17
C ILE A 141 2.46 -11.82 3.22
N HIS A 142 3.45 -11.44 2.43
CA HIS A 142 4.35 -12.35 1.74
C HIS A 142 5.77 -12.16 2.28
N LEU A 143 6.41 -13.24 2.73
CA LEU A 143 7.78 -13.15 3.20
C LEU A 143 8.75 -13.22 2.01
N GLN A 144 9.75 -12.34 2.00
CA GLN A 144 10.73 -12.27 0.91
C GLN A 144 11.48 -13.60 0.70
N ASN A 145 11.62 -14.42 1.76
CA ASN A 145 12.27 -15.73 1.70
C ASN A 145 11.32 -16.85 1.23
N ASP A 146 10.05 -16.58 1.05
CA ASP A 146 9.12 -17.52 0.44
C ASP A 146 9.36 -17.61 -1.07
N SER A 147 8.93 -18.72 -1.67
CA SER A 147 9.08 -18.91 -3.12
C SER A 147 8.23 -17.94 -3.94
N ILE A 148 8.67 -17.67 -5.17
CA ILE A 148 7.92 -16.84 -6.12
C ILE A 148 6.53 -17.43 -6.43
N GLU A 149 6.39 -18.74 -6.41
CA GLU A 149 5.09 -19.41 -6.62
C GLU A 149 4.10 -19.09 -5.50
N LYS A 150 4.57 -18.92 -4.25
CA LYS A 150 3.71 -18.44 -3.15
C LYS A 150 3.27 -17.00 -3.37
N LEU A 151 4.16 -16.13 -3.89
CA LEU A 151 3.81 -14.74 -4.22
C LEU A 151 2.73 -14.71 -5.31
N ILE A 152 2.93 -15.47 -6.39
CA ILE A 152 1.96 -15.59 -7.50
C ILE A 152 0.60 -16.02 -6.95
N ARG A 153 0.53 -17.14 -6.22
CA ARG A 153 -0.73 -17.65 -5.66
C ARG A 153 -1.42 -16.65 -4.73
N LYS A 154 -0.67 -15.88 -3.93
CA LYS A 154 -1.27 -14.84 -3.08
C LYS A 154 -1.93 -13.74 -3.92
N ILE A 155 -1.26 -13.26 -4.96
CA ILE A 155 -1.80 -12.23 -5.84
C ILE A 155 -3.04 -12.76 -6.57
N GLU A 156 -2.98 -13.98 -7.11
CA GLU A 156 -4.11 -14.64 -7.76
C GLU A 156 -5.31 -14.77 -6.81
N ASN A 157 -5.08 -15.19 -5.56
CA ASN A 157 -6.14 -15.32 -4.55
C ASN A 157 -6.75 -13.95 -4.17
N ILE A 158 -5.93 -12.91 -4.01
CA ILE A 158 -6.42 -11.56 -3.73
C ILE A 158 -7.36 -11.08 -4.84
N ILE A 159 -7.00 -11.35 -6.09
CA ILE A 159 -7.80 -10.93 -7.25
C ILE A 159 -9.05 -11.80 -7.39
N SER A 160 -8.92 -13.12 -7.41
CA SER A 160 -10.03 -14.05 -7.62
C SER A 160 -11.09 -13.99 -6.51
N ASN A 161 -10.67 -13.83 -5.26
CA ASN A 161 -11.56 -13.67 -4.12
C ASN A 161 -12.03 -12.23 -3.89
N GLN A 162 -11.56 -11.29 -4.71
CA GLN A 162 -11.81 -9.85 -4.55
C GLN A 162 -11.52 -9.35 -3.12
N SER A 163 -10.45 -9.86 -2.49
CA SER A 163 -10.10 -9.55 -1.10
C SER A 163 -9.99 -8.04 -0.86
N TYR A 164 -9.49 -7.30 -1.86
CA TYR A 164 -9.38 -5.83 -1.84
C TYR A 164 -10.72 -5.11 -1.63
N VAL A 165 -11.84 -5.69 -2.06
CA VAL A 165 -13.18 -5.12 -1.82
C VAL A 165 -13.54 -5.16 -0.34
N ASN A 166 -13.20 -6.26 0.35
CA ASN A 166 -13.40 -6.38 1.79
C ASN A 166 -12.44 -5.49 2.58
N TRP A 167 -11.19 -5.36 2.14
CA TRP A 167 -10.21 -4.45 2.74
C TRP A 167 -10.67 -2.99 2.71
N LYS A 168 -11.30 -2.53 1.63
CA LYS A 168 -11.88 -1.19 1.51
C LYS A 168 -12.99 -0.89 2.52
N LYS A 169 -13.66 -1.92 3.02
CA LYS A 169 -14.75 -1.79 4.01
C LYS A 169 -14.23 -1.65 5.44
N GLN A 170 -13.00 -2.07 5.70
CA GLN A 170 -12.39 -1.95 7.03
C GLN A 170 -12.05 -0.49 7.31
N ARG A 171 -12.31 -0.06 8.54
CA ARG A 171 -11.98 1.29 8.99
C ARG A 171 -10.89 1.19 10.05
N ASN A 172 -9.73 1.72 9.76
CA ASN A 172 -8.75 1.97 10.79
C ASN A 172 -9.21 3.16 11.64
N LYS A 173 -9.88 2.89 12.76
CA LYS A 173 -10.38 3.91 13.68
C LYS A 173 -9.23 4.63 14.41
N ASP A 174 -8.10 3.96 14.59
CA ASP A 174 -7.03 4.43 15.46
C ASP A 174 -6.23 5.58 14.86
N HIS A 175 -6.00 5.59 13.55
CA HIS A 175 -5.25 6.68 12.91
C HIS A 175 -6.00 8.02 12.88
N LYS A 176 -7.32 8.01 12.80
CA LYS A 176 -8.11 9.25 12.79
C LYS A 176 -8.04 10.01 14.11
N TYR A 177 -7.77 9.28 15.20
CA TYR A 177 -7.71 9.82 16.57
C TYR A 177 -6.30 9.82 17.16
N ALA A 178 -5.29 9.27 16.47
CA ALA A 178 -3.93 9.15 16.99
C ALA A 178 -3.36 10.51 17.44
N ALA A 179 -3.50 11.54 16.64
CA ALA A 179 -3.06 12.89 17.00
C ALA A 179 -3.77 13.40 18.26
N LYS A 180 -5.08 13.16 18.38
CA LYS A 180 -5.87 13.55 19.55
C LYS A 180 -5.42 12.79 20.80
N VAL A 181 -5.25 11.47 20.71
CA VAL A 181 -4.79 10.61 21.81
C VAL A 181 -3.37 10.99 22.27
N ILE A 182 -2.46 11.26 21.32
CA ILE A 182 -1.10 11.73 21.63
C ILE A 182 -1.17 13.07 22.36
N THR A 183 -1.95 14.02 21.85
CA THR A 183 -2.11 15.33 22.48
C THR A 183 -2.69 15.20 23.89
N GLU A 184 -3.73 14.40 24.10
CA GLU A 184 -4.32 14.16 25.42
C GLU A 184 -3.33 13.51 26.40
N ASN A 185 -2.49 12.58 25.94
CA ASN A 185 -1.48 11.94 26.75
C ASN A 185 -0.35 12.92 27.14
N ILE A 186 0.08 13.78 26.21
CA ILE A 186 1.06 14.85 26.49
C ILE A 186 0.48 15.82 27.52
N TYR A 187 -0.75 16.27 27.39
CA TYR A 187 -1.41 17.14 28.36
C TYR A 187 -1.50 16.49 29.76
N LYS A 188 -1.87 15.21 29.83
CA LYS A 188 -1.90 14.48 31.12
C LYS A 188 -0.52 14.35 31.73
N PHE A 189 0.53 14.19 30.97
CA PHE A 189 1.90 14.08 31.44
C PHE A 189 2.39 15.44 31.99
N LEU A 190 2.16 16.54 31.26
CA LEU A 190 2.55 17.89 31.69
C LEU A 190 1.84 18.31 32.99
N ASN A 191 0.52 18.10 33.07
CA ASN A 191 -0.27 18.47 34.26
C ASN A 191 -0.01 17.60 35.51
N ARG A 192 0.65 16.42 35.33
CA ARG A 192 1.12 15.64 36.49
C ARG A 192 2.37 16.24 37.14
N ASN A 193 3.19 16.92 36.35
CA ASN A 193 4.45 17.52 36.84
C ASN A 193 4.27 18.94 37.45
N GLU A 194 3.08 19.56 37.33
CA GLU A 194 2.77 20.83 37.96
C GLU A 194 2.20 20.70 39.40
N LYS A 195 2.10 19.48 39.92
CA LYS A 195 1.58 19.20 41.28
C LYS A 195 2.65 18.68 42.26
N VAL A 196 3.92 19.08 42.06
CA VAL A 196 5.00 18.84 43.02
C VAL A 196 5.55 20.17 43.51
#